data_fc81f55f609133931663f3523cae6d36
#
_entry.id   fc81f55f609133931663f3523cae6d36
#
_cell.length_a   1.000
_cell.length_b   1.000
_cell.length_c   1.000
_cell.angle_alpha   90.00
_cell.angle_beta   90.00
_cell.angle_gamma   90.00
#
_symmetry.space_group_name_H-M   'P 1'
#
loop_
_entity.id
_entity.type
_entity.pdbx_description
1 polymer ?
#
loop_
_entity_poly.entity_id
_entity_poly.type
_entity_poly.pdbx_seq_one_letter_code
_entity_poly.pdbx_strand_id
1 'polypeptide(L)'
;MSQIAVSIGEFAIYWNSIIIVLGILACFALSFALYTSAGGRAGSMFIMLALSLFLSIFLSRFLHWYCHEDQYTGLLNCLTDYSVGSFCVPGILFAVLISAKLTQLMNLAESSKKLLDAVAPGEALCIALIRLSALFTNSGRSKIVVNKPILQHLPLASPVTDSSGATQYLFASFFIQFIL
;
A
#
# COMPACT_ATOMS: atom_id res chain seq x y z
N MET A 1 -17.04 -11.28 5.98
CA MET A 1 -15.73 -12.00 5.96
C MET A 1 -15.01 -11.68 7.24
N SER A 2 -14.42 -12.68 7.91
CA SER A 2 -13.61 -12.43 9.11
C SER A 2 -12.38 -11.59 8.74
N GLN A 3 -12.10 -10.55 9.50
CA GLN A 3 -10.91 -9.70 9.30
C GLN A 3 -9.64 -10.40 9.79
N ILE A 4 -9.78 -11.31 10.76
CA ILE A 4 -8.68 -12.04 11.39
C ILE A 4 -8.39 -13.29 10.57
N ALA A 5 -7.14 -13.45 10.16
CA ALA A 5 -6.64 -14.62 9.46
C ALA A 5 -6.27 -15.75 10.43
N VAL A 6 -5.47 -15.40 11.45
CA VAL A 6 -5.00 -16.33 12.48
C VAL A 6 -4.91 -15.61 13.81
N SER A 7 -5.35 -16.23 14.89
CA SER A 7 -5.15 -15.75 16.26
C SER A 7 -4.24 -16.73 17.01
N ILE A 8 -3.13 -16.23 17.55
CA ILE A 8 -2.19 -16.98 18.36
C ILE A 8 -2.13 -16.30 19.74
N GLY A 9 -2.91 -16.82 20.69
CA GLY A 9 -3.06 -16.17 22.00
C GLY A 9 -3.69 -14.79 21.87
N GLU A 10 -3.02 -13.75 22.38
CA GLU A 10 -3.45 -12.35 22.29
C GLU A 10 -3.11 -11.69 20.95
N PHE A 11 -2.29 -12.31 20.10
CA PHE A 11 -1.88 -11.78 18.81
C PHE A 11 -2.86 -12.17 17.72
N ALA A 12 -3.50 -11.18 17.08
CA ALA A 12 -4.37 -11.36 15.93
C ALA A 12 -3.66 -10.90 14.65
N ILE A 13 -3.46 -11.82 13.70
CA ILE A 13 -2.93 -11.53 12.37
C ILE A 13 -4.10 -11.28 11.44
N TYR A 14 -4.13 -10.12 10.81
CA TYR A 14 -5.20 -9.71 9.89
C TYR A 14 -4.85 -10.07 8.44
N TRP A 15 -5.85 -10.47 7.65
CA TRP A 15 -5.69 -10.73 6.21
C TRP A 15 -5.09 -9.54 5.46
N ASN A 16 -5.50 -8.34 5.83
CA ASN A 16 -4.95 -7.11 5.26
C ASN A 16 -3.42 -7.03 5.39
N SER A 17 -2.89 -7.34 6.58
CA SER A 17 -1.44 -7.33 6.83
C SER A 17 -0.70 -8.36 5.99
N ILE A 18 -1.26 -9.57 5.84
CA ILE A 18 -0.67 -10.63 5.02
C ILE A 18 -0.58 -10.18 3.56
N ILE A 19 -1.65 -9.61 3.01
CA ILE A 19 -1.68 -9.17 1.61
C ILE A 19 -0.70 -8.03 1.38
N ILE A 20 -0.58 -7.08 2.31
CA ILE A 20 0.40 -5.99 2.22
C ILE A 20 1.82 -6.54 2.19
N VAL A 21 2.16 -7.47 3.08
CA VAL A 21 3.48 -8.10 3.12
C VAL A 21 3.77 -8.85 1.83
N LEU A 22 2.81 -9.62 1.33
CA LEU A 22 2.94 -10.32 0.03
C LEU A 22 3.12 -9.33 -1.12
N GLY A 23 2.42 -8.20 -1.12
CA GLY A 23 2.58 -7.13 -2.10
C GLY A 23 3.98 -6.54 -2.09
N ILE A 24 4.53 -6.25 -0.92
CA ILE A 24 5.91 -5.75 -0.76
C ILE A 24 6.93 -6.79 -1.26
N LEU A 25 6.77 -8.05 -0.89
CA LEU A 25 7.66 -9.12 -1.35
C LEU A 25 7.59 -9.33 -2.86
N ALA A 26 6.40 -9.29 -3.45
CA ALA A 26 6.20 -9.37 -4.89
C ALA A 26 6.85 -8.18 -5.63
N CYS A 27 6.69 -6.96 -5.09
CA CYS A 27 7.36 -5.77 -5.61
C CYS A 27 8.89 -5.95 -5.61
N PHE A 28 9.46 -6.41 -4.50
CA PHE A 28 10.90 -6.64 -4.38
C PHE A 28 11.38 -7.70 -5.38
N ALA A 29 10.71 -8.84 -5.45
CA ALA A 29 11.09 -9.93 -6.34
C ALA A 29 11.02 -9.50 -7.82
N LEU A 30 9.94 -8.84 -8.22
CA LEU A 30 9.76 -8.37 -9.59
C LEU A 30 10.78 -7.30 -9.96
N SER A 31 10.94 -6.28 -9.13
CA SER A 31 11.90 -5.19 -9.36
C SER A 31 13.33 -5.71 -9.45
N PHE A 32 13.70 -6.64 -8.57
CA PHE A 32 15.00 -7.28 -8.56
C PHE A 32 15.25 -8.10 -9.83
N ALA A 33 14.26 -8.91 -10.25
CA ALA A 33 14.34 -9.72 -11.46
C ALA A 33 14.48 -8.83 -12.71
N LEU A 34 13.68 -7.78 -12.84
CA LEU A 34 13.72 -6.87 -13.97
C LEU A 34 15.06 -6.10 -14.05
N TYR A 35 15.56 -5.61 -12.92
CA TYR A 35 16.80 -4.86 -12.90
C TYR A 35 18.01 -5.74 -13.21
N THR A 36 18.07 -6.95 -12.66
CA THR A 36 19.17 -7.89 -12.93
C THR A 36 19.14 -8.43 -14.36
N SER A 37 17.95 -8.70 -14.91
CA SER A 37 17.81 -9.11 -16.32
C SER A 37 18.25 -8.01 -17.31
N ALA A 38 18.13 -6.73 -16.91
CA ALA A 38 18.65 -5.59 -17.67
C ALA A 38 20.15 -5.32 -17.46
N GLY A 39 20.88 -6.24 -16.83
CA GLY A 39 22.32 -6.12 -16.57
C GLY A 39 22.68 -5.22 -15.38
N GLY A 40 21.73 -4.84 -14.56
CA GLY A 40 21.97 -4.04 -13.36
C GLY A 40 22.62 -4.85 -12.23
N ARG A 41 23.36 -4.18 -11.36
CA ARG A 41 24.00 -4.81 -10.20
C ARG A 41 22.97 -5.11 -9.12
N ALA A 42 22.85 -6.38 -8.72
CA ALA A 42 21.92 -6.84 -7.69
C ALA A 42 22.00 -6.02 -6.37
N GLY A 43 23.23 -5.69 -5.93
CA GLY A 43 23.46 -4.93 -4.71
C GLY A 43 22.89 -3.51 -4.73
N SER A 44 22.96 -2.81 -5.87
CA SER A 44 22.38 -1.46 -6.01
C SER A 44 20.85 -1.49 -5.92
N MET A 45 20.21 -2.51 -6.48
CA MET A 45 18.77 -2.67 -6.39
C MET A 45 18.34 -2.99 -4.96
N PHE A 46 19.06 -3.88 -4.29
CA PHE A 46 18.78 -4.22 -2.89
C PHE A 46 18.85 -2.99 -1.98
N ILE A 47 19.91 -2.18 -2.10
CA ILE A 47 20.09 -0.96 -1.31
C ILE A 47 18.97 0.05 -1.62
N MET A 48 18.64 0.25 -2.89
CA MET A 48 17.56 1.14 -3.30
C MET A 48 16.21 0.71 -2.70
N LEU A 49 15.87 -0.58 -2.76
CA LEU A 49 14.63 -1.10 -2.20
C LEU A 49 14.59 -1.00 -0.66
N ALA A 50 15.70 -1.28 0.01
CA ALA A 50 15.80 -1.12 1.46
C ALA A 50 15.63 0.36 1.88
N LEU A 51 16.29 1.29 1.17
CA LEU A 51 16.13 2.72 1.40
C LEU A 51 14.69 3.18 1.12
N SER A 52 14.08 2.69 0.04
CA SER A 52 12.70 3.05 -0.31
C SER A 52 11.71 2.59 0.75
N LEU A 53 11.89 1.38 1.30
CA LEU A 53 11.04 0.86 2.37
C LEU A 53 11.14 1.73 3.63
N PHE A 54 12.36 2.07 4.04
CA PHE A 54 12.59 2.91 5.22
C PHE A 54 12.02 4.33 5.02
N LEU A 55 12.35 4.96 3.90
CA LEU A 55 11.87 6.30 3.58
C LEU A 55 10.36 6.36 3.38
N SER A 56 9.73 5.30 2.84
CA SER A 56 8.29 5.28 2.61
C SER A 56 7.50 5.29 3.92
N ILE A 57 7.98 4.61 4.96
CA ILE A 57 7.35 4.65 6.28
C ILE A 57 7.38 6.10 6.82
N PHE A 58 8.52 6.76 6.72
CA PHE A 58 8.69 8.11 7.24
C PHE A 58 7.92 9.17 6.41
N LEU A 59 8.13 9.20 5.09
CA LEU A 59 7.51 10.21 4.22
C LEU A 59 6.00 10.05 4.10
N SER A 60 5.51 8.82 4.08
CA SER A 60 4.08 8.56 4.05
C SER A 60 3.38 9.09 5.31
N ARG A 61 4.00 8.91 6.47
CA ARG A 61 3.53 9.43 7.77
C ARG A 61 3.66 10.94 7.86
N PHE A 62 4.77 11.49 7.41
CA PHE A 62 5.00 12.92 7.38
C PHE A 62 3.95 13.64 6.52
N LEU A 63 3.70 13.14 5.30
CA LEU A 63 2.67 13.71 4.43
C LEU A 63 1.26 13.53 5.00
N HIS A 64 0.99 12.40 5.66
CA HIS A 64 -0.29 12.20 6.32
C HIS A 64 -0.51 13.23 7.42
N TRP A 65 0.49 13.45 8.29
CA TRP A 65 0.45 14.50 9.31
C TRP A 65 0.23 15.88 8.70
N TYR A 66 0.97 16.23 7.65
CA TYR A 66 0.83 17.53 6.98
C TYR A 66 -0.58 17.78 6.41
N CYS A 67 -1.23 16.73 5.88
CA CYS A 67 -2.58 16.83 5.35
C CYS A 67 -3.68 16.81 6.43
N HIS A 68 -3.38 16.36 7.65
CA HIS A 68 -4.33 16.17 8.74
C HIS A 68 -3.80 16.75 10.06
N GLU A 69 -3.20 17.93 9.98
CA GLU A 69 -2.57 18.61 11.13
C GLU A 69 -3.53 18.78 12.29
N ASP A 70 -4.81 19.03 12.00
CA ASP A 70 -5.87 19.21 12.99
C ASP A 70 -6.17 17.96 13.85
N GLN A 71 -5.76 16.78 13.41
CA GLN A 71 -6.03 15.50 14.09
C GLN A 71 -4.90 15.08 15.05
N TYR A 72 -3.72 15.68 14.92
CA TYR A 72 -2.53 15.27 15.66
C TYR A 72 -1.95 16.45 16.43
N THR A 73 -1.66 16.23 17.70
CA THR A 73 -1.00 17.23 18.57
C THR A 73 0.48 17.45 18.24
N GLY A 74 1.06 16.63 17.33
CA GLY A 74 2.44 16.76 16.87
C GLY A 74 2.89 15.63 15.96
N LEU A 75 4.01 15.83 15.25
CA LEU A 75 4.59 14.87 14.31
C LEU A 75 4.91 13.52 14.98
N LEU A 76 5.41 13.52 16.22
CA LEU A 76 5.76 12.29 16.94
C LEU A 76 4.53 11.41 17.18
N ASN A 77 3.38 11.99 17.51
CA ASN A 77 2.15 11.25 17.72
C ASN A 77 1.67 10.61 16.41
N CYS A 78 1.80 11.31 15.28
CA CYS A 78 1.49 10.73 13.98
C CYS A 78 2.44 9.59 13.61
N LEU A 79 3.73 9.70 13.91
CA LEU A 79 4.71 8.65 13.62
C LEU A 79 4.48 7.36 14.43
N THR A 80 3.91 7.47 15.61
CA THR A 80 3.59 6.31 16.49
C THR A 80 2.19 5.76 16.29
N ASP A 81 1.33 6.47 15.57
CA ASP A 81 -0.04 6.01 15.27
C ASP A 81 -0.02 4.95 14.16
N TYR A 82 -0.36 3.70 14.49
CA TYR A 82 -0.45 2.58 13.56
C TYR A 82 -1.88 2.30 13.10
N SER A 83 -2.77 3.28 13.19
CA SER A 83 -4.15 3.12 12.74
C SER A 83 -4.24 2.89 11.23
N VAL A 84 -5.28 2.16 10.83
CA VAL A 84 -5.56 1.87 9.43
C VAL A 84 -5.94 3.17 8.71
N GLY A 85 -5.23 3.49 7.63
CA GLY A 85 -5.47 4.71 6.85
C GLY A 85 -4.47 5.84 7.10
N SER A 86 -3.56 5.71 8.07
CA SER A 86 -2.54 6.72 8.38
C SER A 86 -1.35 6.75 7.40
N PHE A 87 -1.43 6.03 6.28
CA PHE A 87 -0.41 6.01 5.23
C PHE A 87 -0.87 6.76 3.98
N CYS A 88 -0.03 7.67 3.50
CA CYS A 88 -0.28 8.48 2.32
C CYS A 88 0.49 7.92 1.11
N VAL A 89 -0.24 7.46 0.07
CA VAL A 89 0.38 6.87 -1.14
C VAL A 89 1.39 7.79 -1.83
N PRO A 90 1.13 9.10 -2.03
CA PRO A 90 2.14 10.01 -2.56
C PRO A 90 3.47 10.00 -1.80
N GLY A 91 3.44 9.81 -0.47
CA GLY A 91 4.66 9.70 0.34
C GLY A 91 5.51 8.49 -0.02
N ILE A 92 4.88 7.37 -0.36
CA ILE A 92 5.58 6.16 -0.83
C ILE A 92 6.25 6.44 -2.18
N LEU A 93 5.55 7.06 -3.13
CA LEU A 93 6.10 7.40 -4.44
C LEU A 93 7.30 8.35 -4.33
N PHE A 94 7.21 9.38 -3.49
CA PHE A 94 8.34 10.27 -3.24
C PHE A 94 9.53 9.54 -2.60
N ALA A 95 9.28 8.59 -1.70
CA ALA A 95 10.33 7.79 -1.09
C ALA A 95 11.11 6.98 -2.14
N VAL A 96 10.43 6.38 -3.11
CA VAL A 96 11.06 5.63 -4.21
C VAL A 96 11.89 6.54 -5.10
N LEU A 97 11.37 7.71 -5.48
CA LEU A 97 12.10 8.69 -6.29
C LEU A 97 13.38 9.16 -5.58
N ILE A 98 13.27 9.48 -4.29
CA ILE A 98 14.40 9.93 -3.48
C ILE A 98 15.42 8.81 -3.31
N SER A 99 15.00 7.58 -3.00
CA SER A 99 15.91 6.44 -2.81
C SER A 99 16.64 6.06 -4.09
N ALA A 100 15.98 6.11 -5.26
CA ALA A 100 16.65 5.91 -6.54
C ALA A 100 17.72 6.97 -6.81
N LYS A 101 17.42 8.24 -6.49
CA LYS A 101 18.38 9.34 -6.64
C LYS A 101 19.55 9.23 -5.65
N LEU A 102 19.28 8.89 -4.39
CA LEU A 102 20.33 8.66 -3.39
C LEU A 102 21.26 7.51 -3.79
N THR A 103 20.71 6.39 -4.27
CA THR A 103 21.50 5.24 -4.74
C THR A 103 22.42 5.63 -5.89
N GLN A 104 21.96 6.50 -6.81
CA GLN A 104 22.79 7.06 -7.87
C GLN A 104 23.88 8.00 -7.30
N LEU A 105 23.53 8.90 -6.38
CA LEU A 105 24.50 9.84 -5.76
C LEU A 105 25.59 9.11 -4.97
N MET A 106 25.26 7.96 -4.37
CA MET A 106 26.23 7.09 -3.70
C MET A 106 27.13 6.31 -4.68
N ASN A 107 27.03 6.55 -5.99
CA ASN A 107 27.74 5.82 -7.05
C ASN A 107 27.49 4.29 -7.05
N LEU A 108 26.40 3.84 -6.48
CA LEU A 108 26.03 2.42 -6.44
C LEU A 108 25.29 1.99 -7.71
N ALA A 109 24.65 2.93 -8.42
CA ALA A 109 23.98 2.68 -9.68
C ALA A 109 24.39 3.71 -10.74
N GLU A 110 24.47 3.28 -11.99
CA GLU A 110 24.81 4.14 -13.13
C GLU A 110 23.73 5.21 -13.40
N SER A 111 22.46 4.86 -13.21
CA SER A 111 21.33 5.73 -13.51
C SER A 111 20.13 5.45 -12.62
N SER A 112 19.58 6.51 -12.01
CA SER A 112 18.31 6.43 -11.27
C SER A 112 17.14 6.06 -12.17
N LYS A 113 17.17 6.42 -13.47
CA LYS A 113 16.10 6.07 -14.42
C LYS A 113 15.98 4.55 -14.59
N LYS A 114 17.11 3.83 -14.80
CA LYS A 114 17.11 2.36 -14.91
C LYS A 114 16.54 1.68 -13.65
N LEU A 115 16.83 2.24 -12.47
CA LEU A 115 16.27 1.74 -11.21
C LEU A 115 14.75 1.96 -11.16
N LEU A 116 14.29 3.15 -11.51
CA LEU A 116 12.86 3.49 -11.50
C LEU A 116 12.07 2.67 -12.51
N ASP A 117 12.61 2.47 -13.73
CA ASP A 117 11.97 1.65 -14.76
C ASP A 117 11.78 0.20 -14.30
N ALA A 118 12.74 -0.33 -13.53
CA ALA A 118 12.64 -1.69 -12.98
C ALA A 118 11.68 -1.78 -11.79
N VAL A 119 11.53 -0.71 -11.01
CA VAL A 119 10.65 -0.69 -9.81
C VAL A 119 9.21 -0.38 -10.15
N ALA A 120 8.95 0.45 -11.17
CA ALA A 120 7.61 0.90 -11.51
C ALA A 120 6.56 -0.23 -11.66
N PRO A 121 6.83 -1.35 -12.37
CA PRO A 121 5.88 -2.45 -12.45
C PRO A 121 5.63 -3.14 -11.10
N GLY A 122 6.68 -3.26 -10.28
CA GLY A 122 6.59 -3.84 -8.93
C GLY A 122 5.75 -2.99 -7.99
N GLU A 123 5.92 -1.67 -8.04
CA GLU A 123 5.11 -0.72 -7.27
C GLU A 123 3.65 -0.73 -7.68
N ALA A 124 3.37 -0.73 -8.99
CA ALA A 124 2.01 -0.83 -9.50
C ALA A 124 1.32 -2.09 -8.97
N LEU A 125 2.00 -3.24 -9.02
CA LEU A 125 1.51 -4.49 -8.46
C LEU A 125 1.27 -4.41 -6.95
N CYS A 126 2.20 -3.82 -6.20
CA CYS A 126 2.08 -3.64 -4.75
C CYS A 126 0.86 -2.77 -4.40
N ILE A 127 0.70 -1.63 -5.07
CA ILE A 127 -0.44 -0.74 -4.88
C ILE A 127 -1.75 -1.46 -5.20
N ALA A 128 -1.81 -2.23 -6.30
CA ALA A 128 -2.98 -3.01 -6.66
C ALA A 128 -3.34 -4.02 -5.55
N LEU A 129 -2.37 -4.76 -5.01
CA LEU A 129 -2.59 -5.71 -3.92
C LEU A 129 -3.04 -5.01 -2.62
N ILE A 130 -2.46 -3.85 -2.29
CA ILE A 130 -2.91 -3.03 -1.16
C ILE A 130 -4.37 -2.60 -1.35
N ARG A 131 -4.79 -2.22 -2.56
CA ARG A 131 -6.19 -1.91 -2.83
C ARG A 131 -7.10 -3.14 -2.72
N LEU A 132 -6.64 -4.30 -3.18
CA LEU A 132 -7.38 -5.54 -3.04
C LEU A 132 -7.56 -5.94 -1.57
N SER A 133 -6.60 -5.64 -0.70
CA SER A 133 -6.70 -5.92 0.73
C SER A 133 -7.88 -5.22 1.42
N ALA A 134 -8.42 -4.16 0.81
CA ALA A 134 -9.62 -3.47 1.27
C ALA A 134 -10.90 -4.37 1.26
N LEU A 135 -10.85 -5.54 0.60
CA LEU A 135 -11.89 -6.58 0.73
C LEU A 135 -12.09 -7.03 2.19
N PHE A 136 -11.02 -7.06 2.97
CA PHE A 136 -11.01 -7.54 4.35
C PHE A 136 -11.16 -6.42 5.39
N THR A 137 -11.07 -5.18 4.94
CA THR A 137 -11.29 -3.99 5.77
C THR A 137 -12.53 -3.25 5.29
N ASN A 138 -13.10 -2.40 6.13
CA ASN A 138 -14.22 -1.54 5.70
C ASN A 138 -13.73 -0.28 4.97
N SER A 139 -12.44 -0.20 4.63
CA SER A 139 -11.83 0.91 3.90
C SER A 139 -12.03 0.80 2.38
N GLY A 140 -11.86 1.90 1.68
CA GLY A 140 -11.88 1.91 0.20
C GLY A 140 -13.26 1.69 -0.44
N ARG A 141 -14.34 1.82 0.35
CA ARG A 141 -15.71 1.78 -0.14
C ARG A 141 -16.25 3.19 -0.31
N SER A 142 -17.03 3.40 -1.36
CA SER A 142 -17.75 4.65 -1.57
C SER A 142 -18.92 4.77 -0.58
N LYS A 143 -19.35 5.99 -0.29
CA LYS A 143 -20.60 6.25 0.46
C LYS A 143 -21.86 6.00 -0.38
N ILE A 144 -21.72 5.59 -1.64
CA ILE A 144 -22.84 5.35 -2.55
C ILE A 144 -23.45 4.00 -2.23
N VAL A 145 -24.74 4.02 -1.83
CA VAL A 145 -25.53 2.81 -1.58
C VAL A 145 -26.06 2.25 -2.89
N VAL A 146 -25.83 0.96 -3.14
CA VAL A 146 -26.30 0.27 -4.33
C VAL A 146 -27.62 -0.43 -4.02
N ASN A 147 -28.72 0.13 -4.50
CA ASN A 147 -30.08 -0.38 -4.22
C ASN A 147 -30.56 -1.45 -5.22
N LYS A 148 -29.92 -1.56 -6.41
CA LYS A 148 -30.33 -2.53 -7.43
C LYS A 148 -29.76 -3.92 -7.13
N PRO A 149 -30.59 -4.98 -6.95
CA PRO A 149 -30.12 -6.32 -6.58
C PRO A 149 -29.06 -6.91 -7.53
N ILE A 150 -29.19 -6.65 -8.84
CA ILE A 150 -28.26 -7.14 -9.86
C ILE A 150 -26.85 -6.56 -9.67
N LEU A 151 -26.72 -5.36 -9.10
CA LEU A 151 -25.45 -4.66 -8.87
C LEU A 151 -24.90 -4.88 -7.45
N GLN A 152 -25.60 -5.64 -6.59
CA GLN A 152 -25.20 -5.90 -5.20
C GLN A 152 -24.18 -7.04 -5.05
N HIS A 153 -23.40 -7.30 -6.11
CA HIS A 153 -22.37 -8.34 -6.13
C HIS A 153 -21.00 -7.76 -6.51
N LEU A 154 -19.95 -8.42 -6.05
CA LEU A 154 -18.60 -8.13 -6.56
C LEU A 154 -18.56 -8.36 -8.08
N PRO A 155 -17.90 -7.49 -8.83
CA PRO A 155 -16.94 -6.44 -8.40
C PRO A 155 -17.57 -5.07 -8.09
N LEU A 156 -18.87 -4.87 -8.23
CA LEU A 156 -19.49 -3.54 -8.19
C LEU A 156 -19.88 -3.09 -6.78
N ALA A 157 -20.35 -4.01 -5.94
CA ALA A 157 -20.76 -3.66 -4.57
C ALA A 157 -20.27 -4.69 -3.56
N SER A 158 -20.10 -4.25 -2.34
CA SER A 158 -19.67 -5.06 -1.21
C SER A 158 -20.59 -4.84 -0.02
N PRO A 159 -21.05 -5.91 0.67
CA PRO A 159 -21.90 -5.79 1.84
C PRO A 159 -21.12 -5.18 3.02
N VAL A 160 -21.76 -4.29 3.73
CA VAL A 160 -21.31 -3.72 5.01
C VAL A 160 -22.45 -3.86 6.01
N THR A 161 -22.17 -4.47 7.15
CA THR A 161 -23.13 -4.55 8.25
C THR A 161 -22.89 -3.38 9.18
N ASP A 162 -23.91 -2.58 9.39
CA ASP A 162 -23.91 -1.45 10.33
C ASP A 162 -24.00 -1.94 11.78
N SER A 163 -23.69 -1.06 12.73
CA SER A 163 -23.81 -1.32 14.18
C SER A 163 -25.23 -1.75 14.60
N SER A 164 -26.26 -1.41 13.82
CA SER A 164 -27.64 -1.87 13.98
C SER A 164 -27.92 -3.28 13.47
N GLY A 165 -26.94 -3.97 12.85
CA GLY A 165 -27.12 -5.28 12.21
C GLY A 165 -27.70 -5.22 10.79
N ALA A 166 -28.03 -4.02 10.28
CA ALA A 166 -28.53 -3.86 8.92
C ALA A 166 -27.39 -3.97 7.90
N THR A 167 -27.58 -4.82 6.87
CA THR A 167 -26.61 -4.96 5.79
C THR A 167 -26.91 -3.97 4.67
N GLN A 168 -25.98 -3.09 4.38
CA GLN A 168 -26.03 -2.17 3.25
C GLN A 168 -24.99 -2.58 2.20
N TYR A 169 -25.32 -2.42 0.93
CA TYR A 169 -24.40 -2.68 -0.17
C TYR A 169 -23.78 -1.37 -0.65
N LEU A 170 -22.49 -1.19 -0.39
CA LEU A 170 -21.75 0.00 -0.79
C LEU A 170 -20.93 -0.28 -2.04
N PHE A 171 -20.81 0.74 -2.91
CA PHE A 171 -20.03 0.63 -4.13
C PHE A 171 -18.54 0.35 -3.83
N ALA A 172 -18.01 -0.71 -4.45
CA ALA A 172 -16.68 -1.25 -4.21
C ALA A 172 -15.59 -0.49 -5.01
N SER A 173 -15.34 0.76 -4.68
CA SER A 173 -14.36 1.60 -5.37
C SER A 173 -12.92 1.03 -5.32
N PHE A 174 -12.57 0.27 -4.28
CA PHE A 174 -11.28 -0.40 -4.16
C PHE A 174 -11.01 -1.40 -5.28
N PHE A 175 -12.07 -2.05 -5.82
CA PHE A 175 -11.93 -3.04 -6.88
C PHE A 175 -11.61 -2.39 -8.21
N ILE A 176 -12.22 -1.24 -8.51
CA ILE A 176 -11.88 -0.44 -9.69
C ILE A 176 -10.45 0.08 -9.58
N GLN A 177 -10.06 0.56 -8.40
CA GLN A 177 -8.69 1.02 -8.13
C GLN A 177 -7.63 -0.10 -8.17
N PHE A 178 -8.04 -1.37 -8.01
CA PHE A 178 -7.17 -2.53 -8.20
C PHE A 178 -6.89 -2.82 -9.68
N ILE A 179 -7.90 -2.60 -10.55
CA ILE A 179 -7.81 -2.89 -11.99
C ILE A 179 -7.07 -1.77 -12.76
N LEU A 180 -7.22 -0.50 -12.34
CA LEU A 180 -6.58 0.67 -12.95
C LEU A 180 -5.10 0.78 -12.58
#